data_9a022e0f06cc8f832a5d54b9507ea9a4
#
_entry.id   9a022e0f06cc8f832a5d54b9507ea9a4
#
_cell.length_a   1.000
_cell.length_b   1.000
_cell.length_c   1.000
_cell.angle_alpha   90.00
_cell.angle_beta   90.00
_cell.angle_gamma   90.00
#
_symmetry.space_group_name_H-M   'P 1'
#
loop_
_entity.id
_entity.type
_entity.pdbx_description
1 polymer ?
#
loop_
_entity_poly.entity_id
_entity_poly.type
_entity_poly.pdbx_seq_one_letter_code
_entity_poly.pdbx_strand_id
1 'polypeptide(L)'
;MPNRKLKIYLVAGEPSGDALGARLMRALKKKTDGNVVFSGVGGDLMEKEGLKPLFDISDLAIMGLAEIIPSIPKVLRHIRNTVDDIVRVQPDVVVTIDSWSFASRVQKALRRKKTGIPQVHYVAPQVWAWKKKRARTMYKYVDHLLTLLPQEPKYFTPYHLPTTFVGHPVIESNVTRGDAAAFRKKFDIAPEKRIITVLPGSRHNEVARLLPVFLETARQLKQTDGNFYFVVPTVKTVAKRVKEMVRGSGLEILVAESEEDRHNA
;
A
#
# COMPACT_ATOMS: atom_id res chain seq x y z
N MET A 1 29.31 -21.50 13.50
CA MET A 1 28.92 -20.25 14.18
C MET A 1 27.54 -20.44 14.77
N PRO A 2 27.25 -20.04 16.02
CA PRO A 2 25.90 -20.22 16.58
C PRO A 2 24.90 -19.51 15.70
N ASN A 3 23.75 -20.16 15.51
CA ASN A 3 22.66 -19.78 14.60
C ASN A 3 21.98 -18.48 15.08
N ARG A 4 22.64 -17.32 14.92
CA ARG A 4 22.09 -16.02 15.31
C ARG A 4 20.91 -15.69 14.40
N LYS A 5 19.74 -15.46 14.97
CA LYS A 5 18.56 -15.01 14.22
C LYS A 5 18.82 -13.66 13.56
N LEU A 6 18.47 -13.57 12.28
CA LEU A 6 18.51 -12.31 11.53
C LEU A 6 17.46 -11.35 12.10
N LYS A 7 17.87 -10.16 12.53
CA LYS A 7 16.98 -9.13 13.06
C LYS A 7 16.65 -8.11 11.99
N ILE A 8 15.41 -8.04 11.58
CA ILE A 8 14.95 -7.09 10.55
C ILE A 8 13.95 -6.11 11.17
N TYR A 9 14.21 -4.82 11.01
CA TYR A 9 13.28 -3.77 11.41
C TYR A 9 12.50 -3.28 10.20
N LEU A 10 11.18 -3.45 10.23
CA LEU A 10 10.29 -3.07 9.13
C LEU A 10 9.53 -1.79 9.47
N VAL A 11 9.35 -0.91 8.48
CA VAL A 11 8.61 0.34 8.66
C VAL A 11 7.63 0.50 7.50
N ALA A 12 6.36 0.17 7.75
CA ALA A 12 5.24 0.39 6.84
C ALA A 12 4.26 1.39 7.47
N GLY A 13 4.06 2.53 6.83
CA GLY A 13 3.22 3.61 7.36
C GLY A 13 1.80 3.68 6.76
N GLU A 14 1.44 2.75 5.88
CA GLU A 14 0.15 2.73 5.18
C GLU A 14 -0.31 1.28 4.95
N PRO A 15 -1.63 1.02 4.77
CA PRO A 15 -2.13 -0.33 4.52
C PRO A 15 -1.53 -1.03 3.29
N SER A 16 -1.17 -0.28 2.25
CA SER A 16 -0.45 -0.80 1.08
C SER A 16 0.94 -1.34 1.46
N GLY A 17 1.66 -0.58 2.27
CA GLY A 17 2.97 -0.99 2.81
C GLY A 17 2.86 -2.17 3.77
N ASP A 18 1.81 -2.25 4.59
CA ASP A 18 1.53 -3.37 5.48
C ASP A 18 1.33 -4.68 4.68
N ALA A 19 0.54 -4.64 3.62
CA ALA A 19 0.33 -5.80 2.75
C ALA A 19 1.64 -6.28 2.08
N LEU A 20 2.48 -5.35 1.61
CA LEU A 20 3.80 -5.67 1.05
C LEU A 20 4.76 -6.22 2.12
N GLY A 21 4.75 -5.61 3.30
CA GLY A 21 5.54 -6.04 4.45
C GLY A 21 5.22 -7.45 4.90
N ALA A 22 3.94 -7.80 4.99
CA ALA A 22 3.49 -9.14 5.35
C ALA A 22 3.96 -10.21 4.34
N ARG A 23 3.93 -9.90 3.03
CA ARG A 23 4.46 -10.79 1.99
C ARG A 23 5.98 -10.96 2.11
N LEU A 24 6.70 -9.85 2.31
CA LEU A 24 8.14 -9.85 2.54
C LEU A 24 8.51 -10.69 3.77
N MET A 25 7.79 -10.55 4.88
CA MET A 25 8.00 -11.35 6.09
C MET A 25 7.83 -12.84 5.83
N ARG A 26 6.78 -13.24 5.12
CA ARG A 26 6.56 -14.66 4.74
C ARG A 26 7.71 -15.20 3.89
N ALA A 27 8.13 -14.46 2.88
CA ALA A 27 9.23 -14.85 2.00
C ALA A 27 10.55 -14.99 2.78
N LEU A 28 10.84 -14.05 3.68
CA LEU A 28 12.04 -14.09 4.54
C LEU A 28 12.01 -15.26 5.52
N LYS A 29 10.88 -15.54 6.18
CA LYS A 29 10.73 -16.73 7.03
C LYS A 29 11.03 -18.01 6.25
N LYS A 30 10.44 -18.15 5.05
CA LYS A 30 10.70 -19.31 4.18
C LYS A 30 12.17 -19.43 3.79
N LYS A 31 12.81 -18.31 3.43
CA LYS A 31 14.21 -18.29 2.97
C LYS A 31 15.23 -18.53 4.08
N THR A 32 14.87 -18.23 5.32
CA THR A 32 15.75 -18.38 6.50
C THR A 32 15.37 -19.56 7.38
N ASP A 33 14.48 -20.44 6.93
CA ASP A 33 13.92 -21.55 7.71
C ASP A 33 13.45 -21.11 9.10
N GLY A 34 12.80 -19.93 9.15
CA GLY A 34 12.31 -19.33 10.39
C GLY A 34 13.37 -18.63 11.25
N ASN A 35 14.63 -18.61 10.82
CA ASN A 35 15.72 -18.00 11.58
C ASN A 35 15.79 -16.48 11.41
N VAL A 36 14.64 -15.80 11.55
CA VAL A 36 14.48 -14.35 11.43
C VAL A 36 13.54 -13.82 12.52
N VAL A 37 13.79 -12.61 12.98
CA VAL A 37 12.94 -11.88 13.94
C VAL A 37 12.60 -10.51 13.35
N PHE A 38 11.34 -10.13 13.47
CA PHE A 38 10.84 -8.84 12.99
C PHE A 38 10.46 -7.95 14.15
N SER A 39 10.77 -6.65 14.00
CA SER A 39 10.33 -5.56 14.86
C SER A 39 9.94 -4.39 13.99
N GLY A 40 9.18 -3.43 14.49
CA GLY A 40 8.94 -2.19 13.77
C GLY A 40 7.53 -1.67 13.74
N VAL A 41 7.19 -1.00 12.65
CA VAL A 41 5.91 -0.36 12.38
C VAL A 41 5.21 -1.09 11.25
N GLY A 42 4.00 -1.55 11.48
CA GLY A 42 3.16 -2.27 10.50
C GLY A 42 1.73 -2.32 10.97
N GLY A 43 0.84 -2.86 10.15
CA GLY A 43 -0.56 -3.03 10.46
C GLY A 43 -0.94 -4.49 10.71
N ASP A 44 -2.24 -4.77 10.61
CA ASP A 44 -2.85 -6.07 10.93
C ASP A 44 -2.26 -7.24 10.13
N LEU A 45 -1.84 -7.02 8.89
CA LEU A 45 -1.31 -8.09 8.05
C LEU A 45 0.11 -8.48 8.48
N MET A 46 0.96 -7.51 8.82
CA MET A 46 2.30 -7.80 9.37
C MET A 46 2.20 -8.34 10.79
N GLU A 47 1.20 -7.92 11.58
CA GLU A 47 0.95 -8.48 12.92
C GLU A 47 0.59 -9.97 12.84
N LYS A 48 -0.25 -10.38 11.90
CA LYS A 48 -0.54 -11.80 11.61
C LYS A 48 0.71 -12.60 11.23
N GLU A 49 1.71 -11.94 10.67
CA GLU A 49 3.02 -12.52 10.38
C GLU A 49 4.00 -12.42 11.57
N GLY A 50 3.54 -12.03 12.77
CA GLY A 50 4.32 -12.04 14.00
C GLY A 50 5.13 -10.77 14.26
N LEU A 51 4.88 -9.68 13.55
CA LEU A 51 5.34 -8.35 13.96
C LEU A 51 4.52 -7.91 15.17
N LYS A 52 5.18 -7.29 16.16
CA LYS A 52 4.50 -6.52 17.20
C LYS A 52 4.61 -5.04 16.84
N PRO A 53 3.52 -4.41 16.36
CA PRO A 53 3.57 -3.02 15.93
C PRO A 53 4.00 -2.08 17.07
N LEU A 54 4.90 -1.14 16.77
CA LEU A 54 5.33 -0.12 17.74
C LEU A 54 4.19 0.86 18.09
N PHE A 55 3.30 1.12 17.15
CA PHE A 55 2.07 1.92 17.29
C PHE A 55 1.11 1.59 16.14
N ASP A 56 -0.14 2.03 16.27
CA ASP A 56 -1.16 1.86 15.24
C ASP A 56 -0.87 2.74 14.02
N ILE A 57 -0.74 2.15 12.83
CA ILE A 57 -0.46 2.88 11.57
C ILE A 57 -1.61 3.80 11.16
N SER A 58 -2.82 3.62 11.69
CA SER A 58 -3.94 4.54 11.46
C SER A 58 -3.61 5.96 11.93
N ASP A 59 -2.72 6.10 12.90
CA ASP A 59 -2.18 7.37 13.39
C ASP A 59 -1.40 8.16 12.33
N LEU A 60 -0.94 7.50 11.28
CA LEU A 60 -0.23 8.11 10.16
C LEU A 60 -1.15 8.43 8.97
N ALA A 61 -2.39 7.90 8.97
CA ALA A 61 -3.39 8.13 7.93
C ALA A 61 -4.00 9.53 8.06
N ILE A 62 -3.27 10.54 7.59
CA ILE A 62 -3.72 11.94 7.58
C ILE A 62 -4.56 12.16 6.34
N MET A 63 -5.86 12.39 6.52
CA MET A 63 -6.81 12.63 5.45
C MET A 63 -7.19 14.11 5.39
N GLY A 64 -6.68 14.82 4.37
CA GLY A 64 -7.08 16.18 4.06
C GLY A 64 -6.10 17.27 4.50
N LEU A 65 -6.11 18.41 3.79
CA LEU A 65 -5.19 19.53 4.05
C LEU A 65 -5.44 20.17 5.43
N ALA A 66 -6.68 20.22 5.89
CA ALA A 66 -7.04 20.79 7.19
C ALA A 66 -6.55 19.95 8.39
N GLU A 67 -6.34 18.64 8.19
CA GLU A 67 -5.90 17.70 9.22
C GLU A 67 -4.37 17.57 9.30
N ILE A 68 -3.66 18.07 8.29
CA ILE A 68 -2.19 17.96 8.22
C ILE A 68 -1.52 18.75 9.35
N ILE A 69 -1.93 20.01 9.57
CA ILE A 69 -1.25 20.90 10.53
C ILE A 69 -1.38 20.40 11.98
N PRO A 70 -2.57 20.03 12.48
CA PRO A 70 -2.72 19.50 13.83
C PRO A 70 -2.01 18.16 14.06
N SER A 71 -1.81 17.36 13.02
CA SER A 71 -1.19 16.03 13.11
C SER A 71 0.34 16.04 13.06
N ILE A 72 0.97 17.16 12.65
CA ILE A 72 2.44 17.26 12.57
C ILE A 72 3.15 16.84 13.86
N PRO A 73 2.77 17.31 15.06
CA PRO A 73 3.42 16.91 16.31
C PRO A 73 3.34 15.40 16.57
N LYS A 74 2.20 14.78 16.27
CA LYS A 74 1.99 13.34 16.41
C LYS A 74 2.92 12.55 15.45
N VAL A 75 2.98 12.95 14.20
CA VAL A 75 3.87 12.32 13.19
C VAL A 75 5.34 12.47 13.60
N LEU A 76 5.77 13.64 14.05
CA LEU A 76 7.14 13.86 14.52
C LEU A 76 7.49 13.00 15.75
N ARG A 77 6.54 12.82 16.67
CA ARG A 77 6.68 11.91 17.81
C ARG A 77 6.85 10.47 17.33
N HIS A 78 6.02 10.00 16.38
CA HIS A 78 6.15 8.64 15.82
C HIS A 78 7.47 8.44 15.09
N ILE A 79 7.98 9.44 14.36
CA ILE A 79 9.32 9.39 13.75
C ILE A 79 10.39 9.21 14.82
N ARG A 80 10.34 10.02 15.90
CA ARG A 80 11.31 9.92 17.00
C ARG A 80 11.23 8.54 17.66
N ASN A 81 10.04 8.09 18.04
CA ASN A 81 9.84 6.79 18.68
C ASN A 81 10.37 5.64 17.80
N THR A 82 10.11 5.69 16.49
CA THR A 82 10.63 4.69 15.54
C THR A 82 12.15 4.67 15.50
N VAL A 83 12.77 5.84 15.42
CA VAL A 83 14.25 5.95 15.40
C VAL A 83 14.87 5.49 16.71
N ASP A 84 14.30 5.87 17.84
CA ASP A 84 14.81 5.48 19.15
C ASP A 84 14.63 3.96 19.38
N ASP A 85 13.53 3.39 18.90
CA ASP A 85 13.30 1.94 18.96
C ASP A 85 14.28 1.18 18.05
N ILE A 86 14.56 1.65 16.83
CA ILE A 86 15.60 1.07 15.94
C ILE A 86 16.96 1.07 16.65
N VAL A 87 17.32 2.19 17.28
CA VAL A 87 18.60 2.30 18.02
C VAL A 87 18.64 1.34 19.21
N ARG A 88 17.53 1.13 19.90
CA ARG A 88 17.42 0.19 21.02
C ARG A 88 17.50 -1.28 20.56
N VAL A 89 16.81 -1.63 19.47
CA VAL A 89 16.73 -3.01 18.96
C VAL A 89 18.03 -3.46 18.30
N GLN A 90 18.81 -2.52 17.72
CA GLN A 90 20.05 -2.80 16.96
C GLN A 90 19.83 -3.91 15.92
N PRO A 91 18.94 -3.70 14.92
CA PRO A 91 18.67 -4.68 13.88
C PRO A 91 19.86 -4.81 12.91
N ASP A 92 19.92 -5.93 12.20
CA ASP A 92 20.91 -6.16 11.14
C ASP A 92 20.61 -5.32 9.89
N VAL A 93 19.33 -4.96 9.68
CA VAL A 93 18.90 -4.10 8.58
C VAL A 93 17.55 -3.42 8.92
N VAL A 94 17.39 -2.19 8.45
CA VAL A 94 16.11 -1.48 8.46
C VAL A 94 15.53 -1.48 7.05
N VAL A 95 14.29 -1.95 6.89
CA VAL A 95 13.56 -1.93 5.62
C VAL A 95 12.35 -1.03 5.77
N THR A 96 12.36 0.10 5.10
CA THR A 96 11.18 0.98 4.99
C THR A 96 10.40 0.63 3.73
N ILE A 97 9.07 0.61 3.83
CA ILE A 97 8.19 0.11 2.77
C ILE A 97 7.20 1.21 2.39
N ASP A 98 7.24 1.64 1.11
CA ASP A 98 6.33 2.66 0.58
C ASP A 98 6.30 3.95 1.45
N SER A 99 5.14 4.60 1.58
CA SER A 99 4.91 5.74 2.50
C SER A 99 6.08 6.74 2.59
N TRP A 100 6.56 7.19 1.42
CA TRP A 100 7.77 8.00 1.29
C TRP A 100 7.87 9.17 2.29
N SER A 101 6.75 9.79 2.60
CA SER A 101 6.74 10.97 3.49
C SER A 101 7.19 10.64 4.91
N PHE A 102 6.78 9.51 5.45
CA PHE A 102 7.19 9.01 6.76
C PHE A 102 8.53 8.30 6.68
N ALA A 103 8.67 7.35 5.76
CA ALA A 103 9.87 6.55 5.56
C ALA A 103 11.14 7.40 5.40
N SER A 104 11.12 8.41 4.52
CA SER A 104 12.31 9.25 4.29
C SER A 104 12.72 10.10 5.50
N ARG A 105 11.76 10.45 6.38
CA ARG A 105 12.07 11.18 7.62
C ARG A 105 12.73 10.26 8.65
N VAL A 106 12.24 9.04 8.80
CA VAL A 106 12.85 8.01 9.65
C VAL A 106 14.28 7.73 9.17
N GLN A 107 14.46 7.43 7.87
CA GLN A 107 15.75 7.13 7.28
C GLN A 107 16.77 8.26 7.47
N LYS A 108 16.37 9.51 7.22
CA LYS A 108 17.25 10.69 7.43
C LYS A 108 17.62 10.89 8.90
N ALA A 109 16.66 10.70 9.81
CA ALA A 109 16.89 10.82 11.24
C ALA A 109 17.85 9.73 11.74
N LEU A 110 17.67 8.49 11.27
CA LEU A 110 18.54 7.37 11.61
C LEU A 110 19.97 7.58 11.06
N ARG A 111 20.11 8.08 9.80
CA ARG A 111 21.42 8.40 9.22
C ARG A 111 22.18 9.45 10.03
N ARG A 112 21.48 10.47 10.57
CA ARG A 112 22.09 11.48 11.46
C ARG A 112 22.59 10.91 12.78
N LYS A 113 22.00 9.82 13.28
CA LYS A 113 22.45 9.09 14.49
C LYS A 113 23.74 8.30 14.25
N LYS A 114 24.19 8.15 12.98
CA LYS A 114 25.44 7.45 12.60
C LYS A 114 25.52 6.01 13.15
N THR A 115 24.41 5.29 13.18
CA THR A 115 24.32 3.95 13.78
C THR A 115 25.06 2.87 12.99
N GLY A 116 25.39 3.13 11.73
CA GLY A 116 25.96 2.11 10.83
C GLY A 116 24.98 1.05 10.33
N ILE A 117 23.73 1.06 10.78
CA ILE A 117 22.71 0.09 10.39
C ILE A 117 22.32 0.31 8.92
N PRO A 118 22.42 -0.72 8.05
CA PRO A 118 22.01 -0.63 6.65
C PRO A 118 20.53 -0.29 6.51
N GLN A 119 20.21 0.61 5.57
CA GLN A 119 18.86 1.07 5.29
C GLN A 119 18.45 0.71 3.89
N VAL A 120 17.45 -0.16 3.75
CA VAL A 120 16.83 -0.55 2.49
C VAL A 120 15.49 0.17 2.36
N HIS A 121 15.17 0.63 1.16
CA HIS A 121 13.82 1.13 0.85
C HIS A 121 13.15 0.23 -0.17
N TYR A 122 11.96 -0.24 0.12
CA TYR A 122 11.15 -1.07 -0.76
C TYR A 122 9.97 -0.26 -1.29
N VAL A 123 9.77 -0.24 -2.58
CA VAL A 123 8.86 0.60 -3.38
C VAL A 123 9.45 1.98 -3.66
N ALA A 124 9.99 2.15 -4.85
CA ALA A 124 10.57 3.43 -5.28
C ALA A 124 9.53 4.56 -5.30
N PRO A 125 9.88 5.77 -4.84
CA PRO A 125 9.02 6.93 -5.08
C PRO A 125 8.93 7.21 -6.59
N GLN A 126 7.73 7.54 -7.07
CA GLN A 126 7.44 7.77 -8.50
C GLN A 126 8.12 9.03 -9.06
N VAL A 127 9.46 9.03 -9.06
CA VAL A 127 10.28 10.18 -9.50
C VAL A 127 10.16 10.48 -10.99
N TRP A 128 9.71 9.53 -11.78
CA TRP A 128 9.42 9.69 -13.21
C TRP A 128 8.19 10.58 -13.47
N ALA A 129 7.23 10.59 -12.55
CA ALA A 129 6.02 11.42 -12.64
C ALA A 129 6.15 12.71 -11.82
N TRP A 130 6.81 12.66 -10.66
CA TRP A 130 6.80 13.77 -9.71
C TRP A 130 8.10 13.84 -8.89
N LYS A 131 8.54 15.08 -8.57
CA LYS A 131 9.66 15.38 -7.64
C LYS A 131 10.96 14.62 -7.97
N LYS A 132 11.44 14.71 -9.21
CA LYS A 132 12.70 14.12 -9.71
C LYS A 132 13.90 14.33 -8.76
N LYS A 133 13.93 15.45 -8.01
CA LYS A 133 14.99 15.74 -7.02
C LYS A 133 15.12 14.66 -5.93
N ARG A 134 14.10 13.85 -5.68
CA ARG A 134 14.16 12.75 -4.69
C ARG A 134 15.21 11.72 -5.07
N ALA A 135 15.28 11.33 -6.34
CA ALA A 135 16.29 10.39 -6.85
C ALA A 135 17.71 10.88 -6.55
N ARG A 136 17.98 12.19 -6.77
CA ARG A 136 19.29 12.82 -6.56
C ARG A 136 19.77 12.85 -5.11
N THR A 137 18.91 12.65 -4.14
CA THR A 137 19.23 12.81 -2.72
C THR A 137 19.08 11.54 -1.91
N MET A 138 18.42 10.53 -2.47
CA MET A 138 18.05 9.30 -1.77
C MET A 138 19.27 8.49 -1.31
N TYR A 139 20.34 8.43 -2.12
CA TYR A 139 21.58 7.72 -1.78
C TYR A 139 22.24 8.22 -0.49
N LYS A 140 21.92 9.45 -0.04
CA LYS A 140 22.49 10.02 1.20
C LYS A 140 22.01 9.31 2.47
N TYR A 141 20.86 8.59 2.39
CA TYR A 141 20.23 7.97 3.56
C TYR A 141 19.61 6.60 3.28
N VAL A 142 19.65 6.11 2.05
CA VAL A 142 19.29 4.77 1.65
C VAL A 142 20.51 4.08 1.07
N ASP A 143 20.80 2.87 1.51
CA ASP A 143 21.93 2.08 1.04
C ASP A 143 21.54 1.18 -0.14
N HIS A 144 20.27 0.76 -0.21
CA HIS A 144 19.76 -0.06 -1.31
C HIS A 144 18.27 0.22 -1.55
N LEU A 145 17.87 0.28 -2.83
CA LEU A 145 16.49 0.48 -3.27
C LEU A 145 15.96 -0.78 -3.96
N LEU A 146 14.78 -1.24 -3.54
CA LEU A 146 14.05 -2.31 -4.20
C LEU A 146 12.86 -1.70 -4.97
N THR A 147 12.83 -1.92 -6.29
CA THR A 147 11.83 -1.31 -7.18
C THR A 147 10.82 -2.34 -7.68
N LEU A 148 9.59 -1.88 -7.93
CA LEU A 148 8.49 -2.72 -8.41
C LEU A 148 8.39 -2.77 -9.94
N LEU A 149 8.89 -1.75 -10.64
CA LEU A 149 8.79 -1.65 -12.08
C LEU A 149 10.18 -1.73 -12.74
N PRO A 150 10.32 -2.44 -13.88
CA PRO A 150 11.62 -2.67 -14.51
C PRO A 150 12.29 -1.38 -15.02
N GLN A 151 11.51 -0.33 -15.29
CA GLN A 151 12.03 0.96 -15.75
C GLN A 151 12.50 1.88 -14.63
N GLU A 152 12.26 1.57 -13.35
CA GLU A 152 12.59 2.47 -12.23
C GLU A 152 14.10 2.56 -11.93
N PRO A 153 14.91 1.49 -12.00
CA PRO A 153 16.33 1.55 -11.67
C PRO A 153 17.08 2.66 -12.40
N LYS A 154 16.78 2.92 -13.67
CA LYS A 154 17.44 3.96 -14.49
C LYS A 154 17.35 5.38 -13.92
N TYR A 155 16.40 5.63 -13.02
CA TYR A 155 16.24 6.95 -12.38
C TYR A 155 17.11 7.13 -11.13
N PHE A 156 17.64 6.04 -10.56
CA PHE A 156 18.39 6.06 -9.30
C PHE A 156 19.86 5.68 -9.45
N THR A 157 20.17 4.72 -10.33
CA THR A 157 21.55 4.25 -10.58
C THR A 157 22.51 5.36 -11.01
N PRO A 158 22.12 6.39 -11.79
CA PRO A 158 23.02 7.51 -12.11
C PRO A 158 23.45 8.32 -10.89
N TYR A 159 22.78 8.18 -9.75
CA TYR A 159 23.11 8.84 -8.49
C TYR A 159 23.81 7.90 -7.51
N HIS A 160 24.40 6.81 -8.01
CA HIS A 160 25.12 5.82 -7.20
C HIS A 160 24.28 5.17 -6.08
N LEU A 161 22.94 5.09 -6.25
CA LEU A 161 22.08 4.32 -5.36
C LEU A 161 21.95 2.89 -5.89
N PRO A 162 22.49 1.88 -5.19
CA PRO A 162 22.29 0.48 -5.54
C PRO A 162 20.78 0.19 -5.61
N THR A 163 20.32 -0.31 -6.76
CA THR A 163 18.90 -0.48 -7.03
C THR A 163 18.65 -1.82 -7.71
N THR A 164 17.70 -2.59 -7.16
CA THR A 164 17.31 -3.91 -7.69
C THR A 164 15.83 -3.89 -8.05
N PHE A 165 15.51 -4.31 -9.27
CA PHE A 165 14.15 -4.61 -9.67
C PHE A 165 13.75 -5.97 -9.08
N VAL A 166 12.69 -6.00 -8.26
CA VAL A 166 12.21 -7.20 -7.55
C VAL A 166 10.84 -7.71 -8.05
N GLY A 167 10.24 -7.01 -9.02
CA GLY A 167 8.90 -7.33 -9.53
C GLY A 167 7.78 -6.74 -8.68
N HIS A 168 6.59 -6.68 -9.29
CA HIS A 168 5.40 -6.17 -8.61
C HIS A 168 4.63 -7.33 -8.00
N PRO A 169 4.31 -7.30 -6.69
CA PRO A 169 3.67 -8.42 -5.99
C PRO A 169 2.24 -8.73 -6.47
N VAL A 170 1.66 -7.90 -7.33
CA VAL A 170 0.38 -8.18 -7.98
C VAL A 170 0.44 -9.47 -8.83
N ILE A 171 1.61 -9.83 -9.37
CA ILE A 171 1.79 -11.07 -10.15
C ILE A 171 1.60 -12.34 -9.32
N GLU A 172 1.80 -12.24 -8.00
CA GLU A 172 1.58 -13.34 -7.05
C GLU A 172 0.14 -13.35 -6.49
N SER A 173 -0.62 -12.31 -6.78
CA SER A 173 -2.01 -12.23 -6.34
C SER A 173 -2.92 -13.01 -7.30
N ASN A 174 -4.06 -13.49 -6.78
CA ASN A 174 -5.05 -14.19 -7.59
C ASN A 174 -5.82 -13.28 -8.57
N VAL A 175 -5.33 -12.07 -8.86
CA VAL A 175 -5.99 -11.10 -9.75
C VAL A 175 -6.25 -11.67 -11.15
N THR A 176 -5.41 -12.60 -11.60
CA THR A 176 -5.59 -13.28 -12.90
C THR A 176 -6.50 -14.51 -12.80
N ARG A 177 -6.99 -14.87 -11.61
CA ARG A 177 -7.82 -16.04 -11.35
C ARG A 177 -9.24 -15.66 -10.97
N GLY A 178 -9.71 -14.48 -11.38
CA GLY A 178 -11.10 -14.08 -11.18
C GLY A 178 -12.06 -15.11 -11.82
N ASP A 179 -13.08 -15.51 -11.09
CA ASP A 179 -14.14 -16.43 -11.55
C ASP A 179 -15.39 -15.63 -11.88
N ALA A 180 -15.43 -15.11 -13.12
CA ALA A 180 -16.58 -14.36 -13.61
C ALA A 180 -17.87 -15.20 -13.65
N ALA A 181 -17.77 -16.52 -13.82
CA ALA A 181 -18.95 -17.40 -13.82
C ALA A 181 -19.54 -17.55 -12.41
N ALA A 182 -18.67 -17.78 -11.41
CA ALA A 182 -19.09 -17.81 -10.00
C ALA A 182 -19.69 -16.46 -9.56
N PHE A 183 -19.08 -15.34 -9.98
CA PHE A 183 -19.59 -13.99 -9.69
C PHE A 183 -21.00 -13.78 -10.26
N ARG A 184 -21.20 -14.10 -11.54
CA ARG A 184 -22.51 -14.00 -12.19
C ARG A 184 -23.58 -14.85 -11.49
N LYS A 185 -23.23 -16.10 -11.15
CA LYS A 185 -24.13 -17.01 -10.43
C LYS A 185 -24.48 -16.47 -9.04
N LYS A 186 -23.49 -15.93 -8.31
CA LYS A 186 -23.70 -15.41 -6.94
C LYS A 186 -24.67 -14.23 -6.90
N PHE A 187 -24.61 -13.36 -7.91
CA PHE A 187 -25.40 -12.13 -7.96
C PHE A 187 -26.55 -12.17 -8.98
N ASP A 188 -26.87 -13.36 -9.49
CA ASP A 188 -27.95 -13.59 -10.45
C ASP A 188 -27.85 -12.66 -11.69
N ILE A 189 -26.64 -12.51 -12.22
CA ILE A 189 -26.38 -11.66 -13.39
C ILE A 189 -26.56 -12.48 -14.66
N ALA A 190 -27.52 -12.10 -15.48
CA ALA A 190 -27.81 -12.78 -16.74
C ALA A 190 -26.60 -12.82 -17.68
N PRO A 191 -26.37 -13.92 -18.41
CA PRO A 191 -25.19 -14.12 -19.25
C PRO A 191 -24.98 -13.03 -20.31
N GLU A 192 -26.07 -12.50 -20.87
CA GLU A 192 -26.07 -11.44 -21.88
C GLU A 192 -25.71 -10.05 -21.33
N LYS A 193 -25.76 -9.83 -20.01
CA LYS A 193 -25.39 -8.56 -19.40
C LYS A 193 -23.89 -8.32 -19.50
N ARG A 194 -23.48 -7.14 -19.93
CA ARG A 194 -22.09 -6.68 -19.91
C ARG A 194 -21.76 -6.03 -18.58
N ILE A 195 -20.86 -6.64 -17.80
CA ILE A 195 -20.45 -6.10 -16.52
C ILE A 195 -19.48 -4.93 -16.76
N ILE A 196 -19.79 -3.78 -16.14
CA ILE A 196 -18.90 -2.62 -16.09
C ILE A 196 -18.48 -2.42 -14.64
N THR A 197 -17.18 -2.63 -14.37
CA THR A 197 -16.60 -2.40 -13.06
C THR A 197 -16.17 -0.94 -12.93
N VAL A 198 -16.72 -0.25 -11.93
CA VAL A 198 -16.49 1.17 -11.65
C VAL A 198 -15.57 1.32 -10.45
N LEU A 199 -14.40 1.88 -10.61
CA LEU A 199 -13.35 2.01 -9.59
C LEU A 199 -13.19 3.47 -9.11
N PRO A 200 -13.99 3.95 -8.16
CA PRO A 200 -13.97 5.36 -7.73
C PRO A 200 -12.80 5.70 -6.79
N GLY A 201 -12.00 4.70 -6.41
CA GLY A 201 -10.89 4.87 -5.49
C GLY A 201 -11.15 4.28 -4.10
N SER A 202 -10.11 4.30 -3.27
CA SER A 202 -10.09 3.73 -1.92
C SER A 202 -10.04 4.78 -0.80
N ARG A 203 -9.95 6.07 -1.17
CA ARG A 203 -9.88 7.21 -0.24
C ARG A 203 -11.13 8.08 -0.34
N HIS A 204 -11.55 8.68 0.78
CA HIS A 204 -12.76 9.52 0.83
C HIS A 204 -12.77 10.63 -0.22
N ASN A 205 -11.64 11.31 -0.43
CA ASN A 205 -11.53 12.39 -1.42
C ASN A 205 -11.61 11.89 -2.87
N GLU A 206 -11.07 10.71 -3.15
CA GLU A 206 -11.18 10.08 -4.48
C GLU A 206 -12.64 9.75 -4.77
N VAL A 207 -13.29 9.03 -3.87
CA VAL A 207 -14.72 8.66 -3.99
C VAL A 207 -15.61 9.89 -4.13
N ALA A 208 -15.39 10.94 -3.32
CA ALA A 208 -16.18 12.17 -3.36
C ALA A 208 -16.10 12.87 -4.71
N ARG A 209 -14.96 12.82 -5.39
CA ARG A 209 -14.73 13.49 -6.68
C ARG A 209 -15.08 12.65 -7.88
N LEU A 210 -14.80 11.35 -7.85
CA LEU A 210 -14.91 10.48 -9.02
C LEU A 210 -16.27 9.78 -9.11
N LEU A 211 -16.80 9.29 -7.98
CA LEU A 211 -18.04 8.52 -8.01
C LEU A 211 -19.23 9.28 -8.60
N PRO A 212 -19.47 10.58 -8.33
CA PRO A 212 -20.57 11.34 -8.97
C PRO A 212 -20.48 11.32 -10.49
N VAL A 213 -19.27 11.54 -11.04
CA VAL A 213 -19.04 11.51 -12.49
C VAL A 213 -19.29 10.12 -13.07
N PHE A 214 -18.83 9.08 -12.38
CA PHE A 214 -19.05 7.71 -12.83
C PHE A 214 -20.52 7.28 -12.75
N LEU A 215 -21.27 7.72 -11.75
CA LEU A 215 -22.72 7.47 -11.65
C LEU A 215 -23.49 8.17 -12.79
N GLU A 216 -23.10 9.39 -13.16
CA GLU A 216 -23.69 10.07 -14.30
C GLU A 216 -23.36 9.35 -15.62
N THR A 217 -22.11 8.92 -15.80
CA THR A 217 -21.71 8.10 -16.95
C THR A 217 -22.50 6.80 -17.02
N ALA A 218 -22.68 6.11 -15.88
CA ALA A 218 -23.50 4.89 -15.81
C ALA A 218 -24.97 5.13 -16.20
N ARG A 219 -25.54 6.26 -15.81
CA ARG A 219 -26.89 6.69 -16.20
C ARG A 219 -27.01 6.84 -17.71
N GLN A 220 -26.07 7.56 -18.33
CA GLN A 220 -26.03 7.77 -19.77
C GLN A 220 -25.86 6.46 -20.53
N LEU A 221 -24.94 5.59 -20.09
CA LEU A 221 -24.74 4.26 -20.70
C LEU A 221 -26.01 3.40 -20.60
N LYS A 222 -26.70 3.40 -19.47
CA LYS A 222 -27.96 2.65 -19.30
C LYS A 222 -29.08 3.14 -20.21
N GLN A 223 -29.08 4.42 -20.60
CA GLN A 223 -30.02 4.98 -21.57
C GLN A 223 -29.72 4.56 -23.00
N THR A 224 -28.45 4.35 -23.35
CA THR A 224 -28.03 3.95 -24.71
C THR A 224 -28.17 2.44 -24.92
N ASP A 225 -27.91 1.63 -23.90
CA ASP A 225 -27.98 0.16 -23.97
C ASP A 225 -28.32 -0.42 -22.59
N GLY A 226 -29.52 -1.01 -22.50
CA GLY A 226 -30.02 -1.63 -21.25
C GLY A 226 -29.25 -2.90 -20.81
N ASN A 227 -28.26 -3.37 -21.60
CA ASN A 227 -27.54 -4.60 -21.33
C ASN A 227 -26.34 -4.43 -20.38
N PHE A 228 -26.15 -3.26 -19.79
CA PHE A 228 -25.09 -3.06 -18.81
C PHE A 228 -25.52 -3.43 -17.39
N TYR A 229 -24.58 -4.06 -16.66
CA TYR A 229 -24.65 -4.31 -15.24
C TYR A 229 -23.47 -3.66 -14.54
N PHE A 230 -23.73 -2.74 -13.63
CA PHE A 230 -22.68 -1.95 -12.99
C PHE A 230 -22.30 -2.54 -11.63
N VAL A 231 -20.99 -2.64 -11.39
CA VAL A 231 -20.40 -3.11 -10.13
C VAL A 231 -19.44 -2.07 -9.61
N VAL A 232 -19.55 -1.70 -8.34
CA VAL A 232 -18.59 -0.81 -7.65
C VAL A 232 -17.86 -1.61 -6.58
N PRO A 233 -16.67 -2.15 -6.88
CA PRO A 233 -15.80 -2.72 -5.86
C PRO A 233 -15.37 -1.64 -4.86
N THR A 234 -15.46 -1.94 -3.56
CA THR A 234 -15.12 -0.97 -2.53
C THR A 234 -14.33 -1.59 -1.38
N VAL A 235 -13.70 -0.75 -0.57
CA VAL A 235 -12.97 -1.16 0.64
C VAL A 235 -13.68 -0.63 1.88
N LYS A 236 -13.48 -1.30 3.03
CA LYS A 236 -14.15 -0.97 4.30
C LYS A 236 -14.12 0.52 4.63
N THR A 237 -12.98 1.18 4.39
CA THR A 237 -12.77 2.61 4.71
C THR A 237 -13.79 3.55 4.08
N VAL A 238 -14.24 3.25 2.85
CA VAL A 238 -15.15 4.11 2.09
C VAL A 238 -16.51 3.47 1.76
N ALA A 239 -16.71 2.21 2.16
CA ALA A 239 -17.90 1.42 1.79
C ALA A 239 -19.22 2.11 2.16
N LYS A 240 -19.32 2.68 3.37
CA LYS A 240 -20.51 3.40 3.82
C LYS A 240 -20.87 4.54 2.86
N ARG A 241 -19.88 5.39 2.55
CA ARG A 241 -20.08 6.53 1.65
C ARG A 241 -20.42 6.10 0.22
N VAL A 242 -19.75 5.07 -0.30
CA VAL A 242 -20.05 4.51 -1.62
C VAL A 242 -21.51 4.03 -1.69
N LYS A 243 -21.96 3.27 -0.68
CA LYS A 243 -23.35 2.80 -0.61
C LYS A 243 -24.38 3.95 -0.56
N GLU A 244 -24.10 4.97 0.25
CA GLU A 244 -24.96 6.15 0.35
C GLU A 244 -25.10 6.87 -1.00
N MET A 245 -23.98 7.09 -1.69
CA MET A 245 -23.97 7.76 -2.99
C MET A 245 -24.63 6.92 -4.09
N VAL A 246 -24.40 5.62 -4.12
CA VAL A 246 -25.05 4.69 -5.06
C VAL A 246 -26.55 4.69 -4.85
N ARG A 247 -27.03 4.57 -3.61
CA ARG A 247 -28.47 4.65 -3.30
C ARG A 247 -29.08 5.97 -3.73
N GLY A 248 -28.42 7.08 -3.45
CA GLY A 248 -28.87 8.42 -3.84
C GLY A 248 -28.91 8.66 -5.35
N SER A 249 -28.24 7.82 -6.16
CA SER A 249 -28.24 7.96 -7.62
C SER A 249 -29.49 7.41 -8.29
N GLY A 250 -30.26 6.58 -7.61
CA GLY A 250 -31.41 5.86 -8.18
C GLY A 250 -31.04 4.79 -9.23
N LEU A 251 -29.77 4.48 -9.38
CA LEU A 251 -29.29 3.43 -10.28
C LEU A 251 -29.17 2.08 -9.54
N GLU A 252 -29.51 1.02 -10.25
CA GLU A 252 -29.24 -0.33 -9.79
C GLU A 252 -27.78 -0.66 -10.05
N ILE A 253 -26.98 -0.63 -8.98
CA ILE A 253 -25.53 -0.86 -9.00
C ILE A 253 -25.18 -1.79 -7.83
N LEU A 254 -24.44 -2.85 -8.12
CA LEU A 254 -23.92 -3.75 -7.10
C LEU A 254 -22.69 -3.11 -6.42
N VAL A 255 -22.68 -3.04 -5.10
CA VAL A 255 -21.49 -2.65 -4.33
C VAL A 255 -20.83 -3.91 -3.77
N ALA A 256 -19.65 -4.25 -4.30
CA ALA A 256 -18.89 -5.45 -3.93
C ALA A 256 -17.85 -5.12 -2.85
N GLU A 257 -17.99 -5.70 -1.64
CA GLU A 257 -17.14 -5.40 -0.48
C GLU A 257 -16.12 -6.49 -0.16
N SER A 258 -16.45 -7.75 -0.44
CA SER A 258 -15.52 -8.86 -0.17
C SER A 258 -14.33 -8.81 -1.11
N GLU A 259 -13.19 -9.32 -0.66
CA GLU A 259 -11.98 -9.38 -1.50
C GLU A 259 -12.20 -10.30 -2.71
N GLU A 260 -12.90 -11.40 -2.50
CA GLU A 260 -13.26 -12.35 -3.55
C GLU A 260 -14.15 -11.70 -4.61
N ASP A 261 -15.23 -11.02 -4.21
CA ASP A 261 -16.13 -10.36 -5.15
C ASP A 261 -15.46 -9.23 -5.95
N ARG A 262 -14.52 -8.53 -5.31
CA ARG A 262 -13.72 -7.49 -5.99
C ARG A 262 -12.79 -8.04 -7.07
N HIS A 263 -12.31 -9.28 -6.90
CA HIS A 263 -11.44 -9.93 -7.88
C HIS A 263 -12.22 -10.63 -8.98
N ASN A 264 -13.45 -11.07 -8.68
CA ASN A 264 -14.30 -11.82 -9.61
C ASN A 264 -15.18 -10.91 -10.49
N ALA A 265 -15.36 -9.62 -10.10
CA ALA A 265 -16.11 -8.61 -10.83
C ALA A 265 -15.29 -8.02 -11.98
#